data_2c35b7027326c8e93b41856c59912788
#
_entry.id   2c35b7027326c8e93b41856c59912788
#
_cell.length_a   1.000
_cell.length_b   1.000
_cell.length_c   1.000
_cell.angle_alpha   90.00
_cell.angle_beta   90.00
_cell.angle_gamma   90.00
#
_symmetry.space_group_name_H-M   'P 1'
#
loop_
_entity.id
_entity.type
_entity.pdbx_description
1 polymer ?
#
loop_
_entity_poly.entity_id
_entity_poly.type
_entity_poly.pdbx_seq_one_letter_code
_entity_poly.pdbx_strand_id
1 'polypeptide(L)'
;MIVSMKKLVLLFLLIARIASVCATSLDSVRISLLTCAPGTEVYALFGHTAIRYENPPQGQDWVYNYGMFSFSEPNFVMRFVKGETDYQLGRIPFRYFEAEYAMRGSAVYQQVLNLTHEEKVKLISLLEENYRPVNRIYRYNYFYDNCTTRARDKIEESIDGQVVYPEGAANVSFRQIIHEYTAGHDWSEFGIDLCLGADADKRIDVRQQMFAPFYMMHLASEAMIHRADTIVPFVSEEFKVVDVEQEPVGSFMCSPMIAAILLLFLTLLVVGWGVRRGRIPWAWDALLFSAQGIGGIIVAFLFFFSVHPTVGSNWLVVLFNPLPLFYLPWMIYKNVKGQKDLYHRINAACLTSFIILMPLLQQKFNLTVLPLALCLLLTSVGHLYIYRRKRL
;
A
#
# COMPACT_ATOMS: atom_id res chain seq x y z
N MET A 1 -2.81 17.91 72.05
CA MET A 1 -1.85 16.96 71.44
C MET A 1 -1.08 17.72 70.34
N ILE A 2 0.10 18.31 70.71
CA ILE A 2 0.90 19.16 69.83
C ILE A 2 1.79 18.23 68.99
N VAL A 3 1.44 18.02 67.74
CA VAL A 3 2.35 17.33 66.79
C VAL A 3 3.62 18.15 66.66
N SER A 4 4.75 17.59 67.11
CA SER A 4 6.06 18.28 67.08
C SER A 4 6.33 18.79 65.69
N MET A 5 6.65 20.08 65.54
CA MET A 5 7.00 20.77 64.28
C MET A 5 8.08 19.99 63.49
N LYS A 6 8.96 19.25 64.16
CA LYS A 6 9.93 18.33 63.56
C LYS A 6 9.28 17.18 62.79
N LYS A 7 8.15 16.63 63.29
CA LYS A 7 7.43 15.57 62.60
C LYS A 7 6.69 16.09 61.36
N LEU A 8 6.19 17.32 61.42
CA LEU A 8 5.55 18.00 60.28
C LEU A 8 6.53 18.30 59.14
N VAL A 9 7.72 18.79 59.53
CA VAL A 9 8.83 19.05 58.58
C VAL A 9 9.33 17.75 57.95
N LEU A 10 9.43 16.65 58.75
CA LEU A 10 9.85 15.36 58.22
C LEU A 10 8.80 14.77 57.27
N LEU A 11 7.52 14.92 57.54
CA LEU A 11 6.43 14.53 56.70
C LEU A 11 6.42 15.32 55.38
N PHE A 12 6.63 16.65 55.45
CA PHE A 12 6.70 17.51 54.29
C PHE A 12 7.92 17.18 53.42
N LEU A 13 9.09 16.88 54.01
CA LEU A 13 10.28 16.45 53.28
C LEU A 13 10.10 15.06 52.65
N LEU A 14 9.36 14.17 53.30
CA LEU A 14 9.01 12.85 52.77
C LEU A 14 8.07 12.97 51.58
N ILE A 15 7.03 13.82 51.70
CA ILE A 15 6.08 14.09 50.58
C ILE A 15 6.81 14.81 49.42
N ALA A 16 7.66 15.75 49.70
CA ALA A 16 8.49 16.44 48.68
C ALA A 16 9.44 15.47 47.96
N ARG A 17 10.03 14.49 48.67
CA ARG A 17 10.85 13.44 48.09
C ARG A 17 10.04 12.49 47.22
N ILE A 18 8.82 12.07 47.66
CA ILE A 18 7.94 11.23 46.88
C ILE A 18 7.47 11.96 45.63
N ALA A 19 7.11 13.22 45.72
CA ALA A 19 6.74 14.06 44.58
C ALA A 19 7.91 14.22 43.57
N SER A 20 9.15 14.44 44.06
CA SER A 20 10.34 14.55 43.22
C SER A 20 10.67 13.22 42.51
N VAL A 21 10.50 12.06 43.20
CA VAL A 21 10.73 10.73 42.58
C VAL A 21 9.67 10.43 41.53
N CYS A 22 8.42 10.85 41.75
CA CYS A 22 7.37 10.69 40.73
C CYS A 22 7.63 11.61 39.50
N ALA A 23 8.08 12.85 39.72
CA ALA A 23 8.39 13.77 38.64
C ALA A 23 9.60 13.31 37.81
N THR A 24 10.69 12.85 38.48
CA THR A 24 11.89 12.35 37.76
C THR A 24 11.66 11.04 37.01
N SER A 25 10.65 10.24 37.39
CA SER A 25 10.40 8.97 36.67
C SER A 25 9.75 9.16 35.30
N LEU A 26 9.03 10.24 35.07
CA LEU A 26 8.35 10.50 33.80
C LEU A 26 9.17 11.42 32.86
N ASP A 27 10.10 12.22 33.36
CA ASP A 27 11.06 12.95 32.54
C ASP A 27 12.02 12.02 31.79
N SER A 28 12.21 10.78 32.27
CA SER A 28 12.99 9.76 31.60
C SER A 28 12.19 8.94 30.58
N VAL A 29 10.87 9.11 30.49
CA VAL A 29 10.03 8.45 29.49
C VAL A 29 10.25 9.07 28.12
N ARG A 30 10.59 8.23 27.15
CA ARG A 30 10.64 8.61 25.74
C ARG A 30 9.52 7.93 24.97
N ILE A 31 8.89 8.68 24.07
CA ILE A 31 7.96 8.12 23.09
C ILE A 31 8.48 8.49 21.72
N SER A 32 8.56 7.52 20.85
CA SER A 32 9.18 7.69 19.53
C SER A 32 8.33 7.10 18.43
N LEU A 33 8.36 7.77 17.29
CA LEU A 33 7.91 7.22 16.03
C LEU A 33 9.02 6.31 15.47
N LEU A 34 8.70 5.07 15.17
CA LEU A 34 9.60 4.14 14.48
C LEU A 34 9.19 4.05 13.01
N THR A 35 10.16 4.18 12.11
CA THR A 35 10.00 3.96 10.68
C THR A 35 10.93 2.84 10.23
N CYS A 36 10.33 1.76 9.72
CA CYS A 36 11.06 0.59 9.23
C CYS A 36 11.23 0.68 7.72
N ALA A 37 12.43 0.39 7.25
CA ALA A 37 12.73 0.35 5.83
C ALA A 37 11.92 -0.73 5.10
N PRO A 38 11.68 -0.59 3.78
CA PRO A 38 11.05 -1.61 2.96
C PRO A 38 11.69 -2.98 3.12
N GLY A 39 10.87 -4.03 3.03
CA GLY A 39 11.34 -5.41 2.92
C GLY A 39 11.20 -5.92 1.47
N THR A 40 11.51 -7.19 1.24
CA THR A 40 11.46 -7.82 -0.09
C THR A 40 10.07 -8.35 -0.45
N GLU A 41 9.24 -8.63 0.56
CA GLU A 41 7.89 -9.16 0.35
C GLU A 41 6.93 -8.06 -0.10
N VAL A 42 5.98 -8.38 -0.99
CA VAL A 42 5.05 -7.39 -1.58
C VAL A 42 4.32 -6.54 -0.53
N TYR A 43 3.90 -7.16 0.58
CA TYR A 43 3.24 -6.44 1.68
C TYR A 43 4.20 -5.61 2.55
N ALA A 44 5.51 -5.83 2.42
CA ALA A 44 6.55 -5.11 3.16
C ALA A 44 7.29 -4.05 2.31
N LEU A 45 7.00 -3.95 1.00
CA LEU A 45 7.66 -3.02 0.07
C LEU A 45 7.52 -1.55 0.49
N PHE A 46 6.49 -1.22 1.24
CA PHE A 46 6.20 0.17 1.64
C PHE A 46 6.83 0.54 2.99
N GLY A 47 7.55 -0.39 3.62
CA GLY A 47 8.05 -0.18 4.97
C GLY A 47 6.93 -0.28 6.03
N HIS A 48 7.20 0.24 7.21
CA HIS A 48 6.26 0.15 8.33
C HIS A 48 6.44 1.30 9.32
N THR A 49 5.38 1.61 10.07
CA THR A 49 5.41 2.62 11.14
C THR A 49 4.87 2.02 12.43
N ALA A 50 5.56 2.28 13.55
CA ALA A 50 5.13 1.89 14.89
C ALA A 50 5.44 2.99 15.92
N ILE A 51 4.93 2.87 17.14
CA ILE A 51 5.21 3.78 18.25
C ILE A 51 5.97 3.02 19.32
N ARG A 52 7.16 3.51 19.70
CA ARG A 52 7.94 2.95 20.82
C ARG A 52 7.72 3.78 22.07
N TYR A 53 7.48 3.09 23.17
CA TYR A 53 7.41 3.62 24.52
C TYR A 53 8.55 3.06 25.35
N GLU A 54 9.40 3.97 25.85
CA GLU A 54 10.54 3.63 26.69
C GLU A 54 10.36 4.25 28.06
N ASN A 55 10.39 3.44 29.12
CA ASN A 55 10.38 3.88 30.53
C ASN A 55 11.48 3.13 31.29
N PRO A 56 12.75 3.60 31.20
CA PRO A 56 13.89 2.92 31.81
C PRO A 56 13.76 2.70 33.33
N PRO A 57 13.23 3.66 34.13
CA PRO A 57 13.04 3.45 35.56
C PRO A 57 12.11 2.28 35.90
N GLN A 58 11.16 1.95 35.03
CA GLN A 58 10.24 0.82 35.22
C GLN A 58 10.65 -0.43 34.45
N GLY A 59 11.76 -0.38 33.72
CA GLY A 59 12.24 -1.47 32.86
C GLY A 59 11.27 -1.80 31.72
N GLN A 60 10.48 -0.81 31.27
CA GLN A 60 9.50 -0.97 30.20
C GLN A 60 10.06 -0.44 28.90
N ASP A 61 9.95 -1.24 27.84
CA ASP A 61 10.35 -0.89 26.48
C ASP A 61 9.46 -1.66 25.50
N TRP A 62 8.40 -0.99 25.04
CA TRP A 62 7.31 -1.57 24.27
C TRP A 62 7.15 -0.91 22.92
N VAL A 63 6.76 -1.69 21.91
CA VAL A 63 6.34 -1.20 20.60
C VAL A 63 4.86 -1.46 20.42
N TYR A 64 4.11 -0.38 20.19
CA TYR A 64 2.72 -0.44 19.74
C TYR A 64 2.71 -0.49 18.22
N ASN A 65 2.26 -1.61 17.69
CA ASN A 65 2.40 -2.00 16.30
C ASN A 65 1.01 -2.14 15.68
N TYR A 66 0.58 -1.12 14.91
CA TYR A 66 -0.63 -1.17 14.10
C TYR A 66 -0.39 -2.01 12.83
N GLY A 67 -1.45 -2.55 12.24
CA GLY A 67 -1.33 -3.29 10.99
C GLY A 67 -1.01 -4.78 11.16
N MET A 68 -1.11 -5.32 12.37
CA MET A 68 -0.94 -6.76 12.57
C MET A 68 -2.13 -7.53 11.99
N PHE A 69 -1.84 -8.55 11.19
CA PHE A 69 -2.83 -9.41 10.55
C PHE A 69 -2.35 -10.85 10.50
N SER A 70 -3.24 -11.78 10.17
CA SER A 70 -2.90 -13.19 9.99
C SER A 70 -3.50 -13.73 8.69
N PHE A 71 -2.67 -14.36 7.86
CA PHE A 71 -3.13 -15.10 6.68
C PHE A 71 -3.98 -16.34 7.03
N SER A 72 -3.93 -16.79 8.30
CA SER A 72 -4.73 -17.93 8.78
C SER A 72 -6.20 -17.58 9.03
N GLU A 73 -6.57 -16.29 8.95
CA GLU A 73 -7.97 -15.86 9.07
C GLU A 73 -8.82 -16.45 7.93
N PRO A 74 -10.05 -16.92 8.23
CA PRO A 74 -10.92 -17.49 7.21
C PRO A 74 -11.17 -16.51 6.06
N ASN A 75 -11.01 -16.98 4.83
CA ASN A 75 -11.22 -16.21 3.60
C ASN A 75 -10.41 -14.91 3.52
N PHE A 76 -9.24 -14.84 4.17
CA PHE A 76 -8.42 -13.63 4.24
C PHE A 76 -8.22 -12.98 2.88
N VAL A 77 -7.80 -13.73 1.85
CA VAL A 77 -7.53 -13.19 0.51
C VAL A 77 -8.80 -12.57 -0.10
N MET A 78 -9.95 -13.23 0.03
CA MET A 78 -11.22 -12.71 -0.51
C MET A 78 -11.65 -11.43 0.24
N ARG A 79 -11.53 -11.41 1.56
CA ARG A 79 -11.79 -10.23 2.39
C ARG A 79 -10.83 -9.10 2.05
N PHE A 80 -9.55 -9.41 1.82
CA PHE A 80 -8.55 -8.43 1.40
C PHE A 80 -8.92 -7.79 0.07
N VAL A 81 -9.24 -8.59 -0.96
CA VAL A 81 -9.62 -8.09 -2.29
C VAL A 81 -10.90 -7.24 -2.22
N LYS A 82 -11.83 -7.57 -1.31
CA LYS A 82 -13.02 -6.77 -1.05
C LYS A 82 -12.75 -5.47 -0.30
N GLY A 83 -11.61 -5.35 0.39
CA GLY A 83 -11.34 -4.25 1.32
C GLY A 83 -12.06 -4.42 2.68
N GLU A 84 -12.33 -5.66 3.06
CA GLU A 84 -13.05 -6.03 4.30
C GLU A 84 -12.15 -6.73 5.32
N THR A 85 -10.82 -6.63 5.19
CA THR A 85 -9.90 -7.21 6.18
C THR A 85 -9.82 -6.36 7.44
N ASP A 86 -9.81 -7.04 8.56
CA ASP A 86 -9.62 -6.44 9.86
C ASP A 86 -8.17 -6.69 10.30
N TYR A 87 -7.51 -5.63 10.72
CA TYR A 87 -6.17 -5.63 11.29
C TYR A 87 -6.26 -5.25 12.76
N GLN A 88 -5.19 -5.42 13.50
CA GLN A 88 -5.21 -5.09 14.92
C GLN A 88 -3.94 -4.36 15.36
N LEU A 89 -4.09 -3.63 16.47
CA LEU A 89 -2.97 -3.11 17.24
C LEU A 89 -2.38 -4.26 18.08
N GLY A 90 -1.08 -4.49 17.94
CA GLY A 90 -0.27 -5.34 18.81
C GLY A 90 0.63 -4.53 19.72
N ARG A 91 1.11 -5.17 20.80
CA ARG A 91 2.14 -4.62 21.67
C ARG A 91 3.18 -5.71 21.93
N ILE A 92 4.44 -5.42 21.62
CA ILE A 92 5.56 -6.34 21.79
C ILE A 92 6.74 -5.65 22.46
N PRO A 93 7.60 -6.35 23.24
CA PRO A 93 8.87 -5.79 23.71
C PRO A 93 9.75 -5.35 22.54
N PHE A 94 10.40 -4.18 22.65
CA PHE A 94 11.26 -3.63 21.61
C PHE A 94 12.36 -4.61 21.16
N ARG A 95 12.97 -5.35 22.07
CA ARG A 95 13.99 -6.34 21.75
C ARG A 95 13.56 -7.39 20.70
N TYR A 96 12.27 -7.76 20.67
CA TYR A 96 11.76 -8.70 19.67
C TYR A 96 11.46 -8.01 18.35
N PHE A 97 10.99 -6.77 18.40
CA PHE A 97 10.83 -5.93 17.22
C PHE A 97 12.19 -5.68 16.54
N GLU A 98 13.19 -5.25 17.30
CA GLU A 98 14.55 -5.03 16.82
C GLU A 98 15.14 -6.29 16.18
N ALA A 99 15.04 -7.44 16.86
CA ALA A 99 15.55 -8.73 16.35
C ALA A 99 14.84 -9.13 15.04
N GLU A 100 13.52 -8.92 14.93
CA GLU A 100 12.75 -9.23 13.73
C GLU A 100 13.24 -8.41 12.53
N TYR A 101 13.38 -7.08 12.69
CA TYR A 101 13.82 -6.21 11.60
C TYR A 101 15.29 -6.41 11.25
N ALA A 102 16.15 -6.69 12.22
CA ALA A 102 17.54 -7.07 11.97
C ALA A 102 17.63 -8.37 11.14
N MET A 103 16.84 -9.40 11.46
CA MET A 103 16.78 -10.64 10.68
C MET A 103 16.22 -10.45 9.27
N ARG A 104 15.34 -9.48 9.08
CA ARG A 104 14.78 -9.14 7.76
C ARG A 104 15.73 -8.30 6.90
N GLY A 105 16.87 -7.85 7.44
CA GLY A 105 17.74 -6.88 6.75
C GLY A 105 17.08 -5.52 6.53
N SER A 106 16.16 -5.13 7.40
CA SER A 106 15.41 -3.89 7.28
C SER A 106 15.81 -2.92 8.39
N ALA A 107 16.39 -1.78 8.02
CA ALA A 107 16.77 -0.73 8.96
C ALA A 107 15.55 -0.12 9.67
N VAL A 108 15.75 0.31 10.93
CA VAL A 108 14.71 1.01 11.71
C VAL A 108 15.24 2.35 12.16
N TYR A 109 14.52 3.41 11.79
CA TYR A 109 14.76 4.78 12.20
C TYR A 109 13.85 5.11 13.38
N GLN A 110 14.40 5.81 14.36
CA GLN A 110 13.67 6.27 15.53
C GLN A 110 13.70 7.79 15.60
N GLN A 111 12.51 8.39 15.71
CA GLN A 111 12.31 9.82 15.92
C GLN A 111 11.69 10.03 17.30
N VAL A 112 12.46 10.57 18.23
CA VAL A 112 11.98 10.88 19.59
C VAL A 112 11.07 12.10 19.52
N LEU A 113 9.83 11.96 20.00
CA LEU A 113 8.82 13.02 19.95
C LEU A 113 9.02 14.03 21.10
N ASN A 114 8.90 15.31 20.78
CA ASN A 114 9.05 16.42 21.73
C ASN A 114 7.74 16.70 22.48
N LEU A 115 7.28 15.70 23.21
CA LEU A 115 6.02 15.75 23.97
C LEU A 115 6.25 16.24 25.39
N THR A 116 5.32 17.03 25.93
CA THR A 116 5.27 17.37 27.36
C THR A 116 4.94 16.14 28.21
N HIS A 117 5.06 16.28 29.50
CA HIS A 117 4.69 15.22 30.44
C HIS A 117 3.23 14.80 30.27
N GLU A 118 2.32 15.76 30.20
CA GLU A 118 0.87 15.57 30.09
C GLU A 118 0.53 14.89 28.75
N GLU A 119 1.19 15.31 27.67
CA GLU A 119 1.02 14.72 26.34
C GLU A 119 1.51 13.27 26.29
N LYS A 120 2.65 12.95 26.96
CA LYS A 120 3.12 11.56 27.09
C LYS A 120 2.11 10.69 27.84
N VAL A 121 1.60 11.16 28.98
CA VAL A 121 0.57 10.44 29.76
C VAL A 121 -0.68 10.21 28.92
N LYS A 122 -1.14 11.24 28.21
CA LYS A 122 -2.33 11.16 27.33
C LYS A 122 -2.11 10.16 26.21
N LEU A 123 -0.96 10.18 25.52
CA LEU A 123 -0.65 9.25 24.44
C LEU A 123 -0.63 7.80 24.93
N ILE A 124 0.03 7.53 26.06
CA ILE A 124 0.05 6.18 26.65
C ILE A 124 -1.37 5.71 26.98
N SER A 125 -2.19 6.59 27.56
CA SER A 125 -3.58 6.29 27.88
C SER A 125 -4.39 5.94 26.63
N LEU A 126 -4.22 6.69 25.54
CA LEU A 126 -4.86 6.44 24.25
C LEU A 126 -4.42 5.11 23.63
N LEU A 127 -3.13 4.79 23.71
CA LEU A 127 -2.58 3.53 23.18
C LEU A 127 -3.06 2.33 23.98
N GLU A 128 -3.06 2.41 25.32
CA GLU A 128 -3.54 1.33 26.19
C GLU A 128 -5.06 1.11 26.04
N GLU A 129 -5.85 2.19 25.93
CA GLU A 129 -7.28 2.07 25.63
C GLU A 129 -7.52 1.42 24.26
N ASN A 130 -6.74 1.82 23.25
CA ASN A 130 -6.85 1.22 21.92
C ASN A 130 -6.33 -0.24 21.89
N TYR A 131 -5.40 -0.62 22.76
CA TYR A 131 -4.89 -2.00 22.85
C TYR A 131 -5.87 -2.98 23.49
N ARG A 132 -6.90 -2.51 24.18
CA ARG A 132 -7.93 -3.39 24.77
C ARG A 132 -8.55 -4.29 23.70
N PRO A 133 -8.86 -5.56 24.01
CA PRO A 133 -9.42 -6.52 23.04
C PRO A 133 -10.62 -6.01 22.25
N VAL A 134 -11.48 -5.18 22.88
CA VAL A 134 -12.68 -4.62 22.25
C VAL A 134 -12.38 -3.45 21.29
N ASN A 135 -11.21 -2.81 21.40
CA ASN A 135 -10.85 -1.60 20.65
C ASN A 135 -9.71 -1.81 19.65
N ARG A 136 -8.92 -2.88 19.80
CA ARG A 136 -7.68 -3.05 19.04
C ARG A 136 -7.88 -3.45 17.57
N ILE A 137 -9.07 -3.99 17.23
CA ILE A 137 -9.39 -4.45 15.87
C ILE A 137 -9.97 -3.28 15.10
N TYR A 138 -9.50 -3.11 13.85
CA TYR A 138 -9.98 -2.05 12.97
C TYR A 138 -10.02 -2.50 11.51
N ARG A 139 -10.90 -1.88 10.70
CA ARG A 139 -10.95 -2.08 9.28
C ARG A 139 -9.78 -1.39 8.60
N TYR A 140 -8.91 -2.20 8.01
CA TYR A 140 -7.72 -1.68 7.33
C TYR A 140 -8.06 -0.99 6.02
N ASN A 141 -7.45 0.16 5.79
CA ASN A 141 -7.49 0.87 4.52
C ASN A 141 -6.10 1.35 4.15
N TYR A 142 -5.61 0.88 3.01
CA TYR A 142 -4.23 1.09 2.61
C TYR A 142 -3.80 2.57 2.57
N PHE A 143 -4.66 3.47 2.09
CA PHE A 143 -4.33 4.89 1.97
C PHE A 143 -4.78 5.74 3.17
N TYR A 144 -5.85 5.35 3.86
CA TYR A 144 -6.52 6.23 4.80
C TYR A 144 -6.55 5.72 6.24
N ASP A 145 -6.36 4.41 6.46
CA ASP A 145 -6.39 3.81 7.80
C ASP A 145 -5.43 2.63 7.91
N ASN A 146 -4.12 2.94 7.93
CA ASN A 146 -3.02 1.98 7.97
C ASN A 146 -2.14 2.17 9.21
N CYS A 147 -1.01 1.47 9.27
CA CYS A 147 -0.07 1.57 10.41
C CYS A 147 0.46 2.99 10.61
N THR A 148 0.72 3.73 9.53
CA THR A 148 1.30 5.08 9.58
C THR A 148 0.25 6.11 9.96
N THR A 149 -0.91 6.10 9.30
CA THR A 149 -1.98 7.07 9.57
C THR A 149 -2.52 6.92 10.98
N ARG A 150 -2.67 5.70 11.50
CA ARG A 150 -3.10 5.46 12.88
C ARG A 150 -2.08 5.93 13.91
N ALA A 151 -0.79 5.65 13.68
CA ALA A 151 0.26 6.13 14.56
C ALA A 151 0.27 7.66 14.61
N ARG A 152 0.25 8.33 13.44
CA ARG A 152 0.15 9.79 13.31
C ARG A 152 -1.05 10.34 14.08
N ASP A 153 -2.24 9.81 13.81
CA ASP A 153 -3.47 10.33 14.38
C ASP A 153 -3.50 10.20 15.91
N LYS A 154 -2.96 9.10 16.48
CA LYS A 154 -2.85 8.93 17.94
C LYS A 154 -1.84 9.88 18.56
N ILE A 155 -0.73 10.14 17.90
CA ILE A 155 0.25 11.11 18.37
C ILE A 155 -0.36 12.52 18.34
N GLU A 156 -0.96 12.94 17.23
CA GLU A 156 -1.62 14.25 17.11
C GLU A 156 -2.75 14.43 18.13
N GLU A 157 -3.58 13.40 18.37
CA GLU A 157 -4.65 13.42 19.37
C GLU A 157 -4.13 13.69 20.79
N SER A 158 -2.89 13.29 21.08
CA SER A 158 -2.29 13.48 22.41
C SER A 158 -1.76 14.88 22.66
N ILE A 159 -1.43 15.64 21.63
CA ILE A 159 -0.77 16.93 21.72
C ILE A 159 -1.76 18.02 22.13
N ASP A 160 -1.32 18.88 23.04
CA ASP A 160 -2.03 20.11 23.39
C ASP A 160 -1.53 21.24 22.49
N GLY A 161 -2.23 21.43 21.37
CA GLY A 161 -1.85 22.34 20.31
C GLY A 161 -2.09 21.75 18.92
N GLN A 162 -1.32 22.21 17.96
CA GLN A 162 -1.40 21.75 16.57
C GLN A 162 -0.03 21.36 16.03
N VAL A 163 0.06 20.20 15.40
CA VAL A 163 1.24 19.84 14.60
C VAL A 163 1.12 20.50 13.23
N VAL A 164 2.09 21.32 12.90
CA VAL A 164 2.18 22.00 11.59
C VAL A 164 3.28 21.31 10.79
N TYR A 165 2.88 20.64 9.74
CA TYR A 165 3.79 19.97 8.81
C TYR A 165 4.26 20.96 7.73
N PRO A 166 5.48 20.77 7.17
CA PRO A 166 5.93 21.54 6.02
C PRO A 166 5.06 21.26 4.79
N GLU A 167 5.26 22.04 3.74
CA GLU A 167 4.69 21.72 2.44
C GLU A 167 5.26 20.37 1.95
N GLY A 168 4.39 19.41 1.68
CA GLY A 168 4.80 18.11 1.13
C GLY A 168 5.25 18.22 -0.33
N ALA A 169 5.56 17.08 -0.93
CA ALA A 169 5.91 17.01 -2.34
C ALA A 169 4.81 17.59 -3.23
N ALA A 170 5.18 18.54 -4.10
CA ALA A 170 4.22 19.19 -4.99
C ALA A 170 3.74 18.24 -6.09
N ASN A 171 2.42 18.27 -6.36
CA ASN A 171 1.80 17.53 -7.47
C ASN A 171 2.00 15.99 -7.45
N VAL A 172 2.15 15.42 -6.27
CA VAL A 172 2.27 13.98 -6.07
C VAL A 172 0.88 13.32 -6.03
N SER A 173 0.80 12.07 -6.51
CA SER A 173 -0.37 11.20 -6.43
C SER A 173 -0.06 9.91 -5.66
N PHE A 174 -1.10 9.17 -5.26
CA PHE A 174 -0.91 7.86 -4.62
C PHE A 174 -0.09 6.91 -5.49
N ARG A 175 -0.38 6.83 -6.80
CA ARG A 175 0.36 5.96 -7.73
C ARG A 175 1.83 6.35 -7.81
N GLN A 176 2.17 7.64 -7.84
CA GLN A 176 3.57 8.07 -7.88
C GLN A 176 4.34 7.62 -6.64
N ILE A 177 3.76 7.80 -5.45
CA ILE A 177 4.39 7.31 -4.21
C ILE A 177 4.53 5.78 -4.25
N ILE A 178 3.52 5.05 -4.73
CA ILE A 178 3.61 3.59 -4.88
C ILE A 178 4.77 3.20 -5.79
N HIS A 179 4.95 3.87 -6.94
CA HIS A 179 6.05 3.59 -7.86
C HIS A 179 7.43 3.85 -7.25
N GLU A 180 7.57 4.83 -6.35
CA GLU A 180 8.83 5.04 -5.62
C GLU A 180 9.21 3.82 -4.77
N TYR A 181 8.22 3.21 -4.11
CA TYR A 181 8.45 2.03 -3.27
C TYR A 181 8.53 0.71 -4.05
N THR A 182 7.97 0.66 -5.24
CA THR A 182 8.02 -0.53 -6.10
C THR A 182 9.16 -0.50 -7.10
N ALA A 183 10.00 0.54 -7.09
CA ALA A 183 11.17 0.65 -7.96
C ALA A 183 12.07 -0.58 -7.83
N GLY A 184 12.37 -1.23 -8.96
CA GLY A 184 13.12 -2.50 -9.01
C GLY A 184 12.27 -3.77 -8.78
N HIS A 185 10.99 -3.63 -8.45
CA HIS A 185 10.02 -4.73 -8.28
C HIS A 185 8.97 -4.73 -9.41
N ASP A 186 9.41 -4.76 -10.67
CA ASP A 186 8.61 -4.55 -11.87
C ASP A 186 7.29 -5.36 -11.91
N TRP A 187 7.30 -6.63 -11.49
CA TRP A 187 6.10 -7.47 -11.46
C TRP A 187 5.11 -7.05 -10.38
N SER A 188 5.60 -6.62 -9.22
CA SER A 188 4.77 -6.10 -8.14
C SER A 188 4.13 -4.78 -8.57
N GLU A 189 4.91 -3.87 -9.15
CA GLU A 189 4.43 -2.60 -9.70
C GLU A 189 3.34 -2.83 -10.75
N PHE A 190 3.61 -3.69 -11.73
CA PHE A 190 2.65 -4.02 -12.77
C PHE A 190 1.35 -4.60 -12.18
N GLY A 191 1.45 -5.53 -11.21
CA GLY A 191 0.27 -6.11 -10.54
C GLY A 191 -0.55 -5.09 -9.78
N ILE A 192 0.10 -4.19 -9.06
CA ILE A 192 -0.56 -3.09 -8.33
C ILE A 192 -1.22 -2.12 -9.32
N ASP A 193 -0.52 -1.76 -10.39
CA ASP A 193 -1.04 -0.86 -11.43
C ASP A 193 -2.29 -1.41 -12.13
N LEU A 194 -2.41 -2.74 -12.29
CA LEU A 194 -3.63 -3.35 -12.81
C LEU A 194 -4.83 -3.18 -11.88
N CYS A 195 -4.60 -3.03 -10.58
CA CYS A 195 -5.65 -2.86 -9.59
C CYS A 195 -6.09 -1.40 -9.40
N LEU A 196 -5.18 -0.44 -9.59
CA LEU A 196 -5.42 0.98 -9.33
C LEU A 196 -6.13 1.67 -10.50
N GLY A 197 -7.19 2.41 -10.20
CA GLY A 197 -7.92 3.24 -11.16
C GLY A 197 -7.44 4.70 -11.19
N ALA A 198 -8.19 5.54 -11.90
CA ALA A 198 -7.90 6.95 -12.13
C ALA A 198 -7.80 7.79 -10.85
N ASP A 199 -8.52 7.40 -9.80
CA ASP A 199 -8.47 8.14 -8.52
C ASP A 199 -7.10 8.06 -7.85
N ALA A 200 -6.30 7.03 -8.14
CA ALA A 200 -4.93 6.93 -7.65
C ALA A 200 -3.98 7.94 -8.32
N ASP A 201 -4.37 8.54 -9.43
CA ASP A 201 -3.59 9.51 -10.20
C ASP A 201 -3.93 10.97 -9.85
N LYS A 202 -4.95 11.19 -9.01
CA LYS A 202 -5.30 12.53 -8.53
C LYS A 202 -4.21 13.06 -7.61
N ARG A 203 -4.04 14.40 -7.65
CA ARG A 203 -3.16 15.08 -6.69
C ARG A 203 -3.66 14.86 -5.27
N ILE A 204 -2.75 14.57 -4.37
CA ILE A 204 -3.00 14.36 -2.94
C ILE A 204 -2.36 15.49 -2.11
N ASP A 205 -2.96 15.76 -0.95
CA ASP A 205 -2.44 16.73 0.01
C ASP A 205 -1.34 16.14 0.90
N VAL A 206 -0.71 16.98 1.72
CA VAL A 206 0.37 16.59 2.65
C VAL A 206 -0.07 15.49 3.60
N ARG A 207 -1.31 15.60 4.13
CA ARG A 207 -1.82 14.62 5.08
C ARG A 207 -2.03 13.26 4.41
N GLN A 208 -2.48 13.24 3.17
CA GLN A 208 -2.63 12.03 2.37
C GLN A 208 -1.29 11.41 2.00
N GLN A 209 -0.21 12.19 1.76
CA GLN A 209 1.13 11.67 1.52
C GLN A 209 1.67 10.85 2.70
N MET A 210 1.26 11.20 3.92
CA MET A 210 1.64 10.50 5.16
C MET A 210 1.03 9.11 5.33
N PHE A 211 0.37 8.54 4.30
CA PHE A 211 0.05 7.11 4.32
C PHE A 211 1.31 6.26 4.22
N ALA A 212 2.36 6.78 3.61
CA ALA A 212 3.62 6.11 3.38
C ALA A 212 4.60 6.41 4.53
N PRO A 213 5.24 5.39 5.13
CA PRO A 213 6.08 5.54 6.33
C PRO A 213 7.20 6.56 6.20
N PHE A 214 7.95 6.55 5.10
CA PHE A 214 9.07 7.50 4.91
C PHE A 214 8.60 8.92 4.60
N TYR A 215 7.45 9.09 3.95
CA TYR A 215 6.82 10.41 3.79
C TYR A 215 6.43 10.98 5.16
N MET A 216 5.83 10.16 6.04
CA MET A 216 5.54 10.56 7.41
C MET A 216 6.82 10.90 8.18
N MET A 217 7.87 10.08 8.08
CA MET A 217 9.15 10.31 8.75
C MET A 217 9.76 11.65 8.34
N HIS A 218 9.88 11.91 7.03
CA HIS A 218 10.47 13.16 6.54
C HIS A 218 9.64 14.39 6.93
N LEU A 219 8.32 14.31 6.78
CA LEU A 219 7.44 15.41 7.19
C LEU A 219 7.47 15.63 8.71
N ALA A 220 7.61 14.58 9.51
CA ALA A 220 7.73 14.68 10.96
C ALA A 220 9.05 15.34 11.40
N SER A 221 10.17 15.06 10.71
CA SER A 221 11.47 15.67 11.02
C SER A 221 11.46 17.21 10.95
N GLU A 222 10.66 17.76 10.02
CA GLU A 222 10.57 19.21 9.79
C GLU A 222 9.32 19.84 10.44
N ALA A 223 8.43 19.04 11.03
CA ALA A 223 7.19 19.51 11.63
C ALA A 223 7.45 20.28 12.94
N MET A 224 6.55 21.21 13.23
CA MET A 224 6.55 22.01 14.46
C MET A 224 5.27 21.79 15.25
N ILE A 225 5.36 21.78 16.57
CA ILE A 225 4.20 21.82 17.46
C ILE A 225 3.95 23.26 17.86
N HIS A 226 2.79 23.78 17.48
CA HIS A 226 2.29 25.09 17.90
C HIS A 226 1.41 24.91 19.13
N ARG A 227 1.92 25.28 20.31
CA ARG A 227 1.18 25.38 21.58
C ARG A 227 0.79 26.83 21.85
N ALA A 228 -0.04 27.07 22.86
CA ALA A 228 -0.52 28.43 23.18
C ALA A 228 0.62 29.45 23.33
N ASP A 229 1.69 29.06 24.01
CA ASP A 229 2.79 30.00 24.37
C ASP A 229 4.14 29.64 23.72
N THR A 230 4.22 28.51 22.97
CA THR A 230 5.49 28.02 22.45
C THR A 230 5.35 27.35 21.11
N ILE A 231 6.41 27.43 20.30
CA ILE A 231 6.58 26.65 19.07
C ILE A 231 7.86 25.86 19.23
N VAL A 232 7.76 24.54 19.12
CA VAL A 232 8.90 23.62 19.28
C VAL A 232 8.94 22.60 18.13
N PRO A 233 10.12 22.04 17.78
CA PRO A 233 10.19 20.93 16.83
C PRO A 233 9.35 19.75 17.30
N PHE A 234 8.68 19.07 16.36
CA PHE A 234 7.90 17.86 16.65
C PHE A 234 8.78 16.68 17.04
N VAL A 235 9.95 16.56 16.41
CA VAL A 235 10.98 15.56 16.69
C VAL A 235 12.14 16.24 17.41
N SER A 236 12.58 15.69 18.54
CA SER A 236 13.71 16.19 19.32
C SER A 236 15.04 15.54 18.94
N GLU A 237 15.01 14.25 18.59
CA GLU A 237 16.18 13.46 18.21
C GLU A 237 15.80 12.45 17.13
N GLU A 238 16.73 12.18 16.21
CA GLU A 238 16.53 11.16 15.16
C GLU A 238 17.81 10.33 15.01
N PHE A 239 17.66 8.99 15.02
CA PHE A 239 18.77 8.06 14.85
C PHE A 239 18.28 6.68 14.38
N LYS A 240 19.20 5.85 13.88
CA LYS A 240 18.92 4.45 13.56
C LYS A 240 19.07 3.59 14.81
N VAL A 241 18.07 2.75 15.08
CA VAL A 241 18.10 1.73 16.15
C VAL A 241 18.39 0.33 15.62
N VAL A 242 18.09 0.07 14.35
CA VAL A 242 18.54 -1.11 13.62
C VAL A 242 19.29 -0.59 12.39
N ASP A 243 20.60 -0.75 12.39
CA ASP A 243 21.48 -0.34 11.29
C ASP A 243 21.97 -1.57 10.53
N VAL A 244 21.25 -1.92 9.50
CA VAL A 244 21.57 -3.03 8.58
C VAL A 244 21.59 -2.48 7.16
N GLU A 245 22.51 -2.97 6.35
CA GLU A 245 22.54 -2.68 4.91
C GLU A 245 21.46 -3.52 4.25
N GLN A 246 20.58 -2.84 3.48
CA GLN A 246 19.62 -3.53 2.64
C GLN A 246 20.34 -4.23 1.49
N GLU A 247 20.09 -5.51 1.32
CA GLU A 247 20.57 -6.19 0.11
C GLU A 247 19.92 -5.58 -1.13
N PRO A 248 20.68 -5.35 -2.22
CA PRO A 248 20.12 -4.82 -3.45
C PRO A 248 19.04 -5.76 -3.98
N VAL A 249 17.91 -5.19 -4.36
CA VAL A 249 16.80 -5.93 -4.95
C VAL A 249 17.29 -6.62 -6.21
N GLY A 250 17.27 -7.95 -6.22
CA GLY A 250 17.58 -8.73 -7.41
C GLY A 250 16.53 -8.49 -8.50
N SER A 251 16.90 -7.84 -9.61
CA SER A 251 15.98 -7.69 -10.73
C SER A 251 15.71 -9.04 -11.39
N PHE A 252 14.45 -9.38 -11.58
CA PHE A 252 14.07 -10.54 -12.37
C PHE A 252 14.44 -10.31 -13.85
N MET A 253 15.16 -11.25 -14.48
CA MET A 253 15.68 -11.08 -15.85
C MET A 253 14.60 -10.79 -16.91
N CYS A 254 13.34 -11.15 -16.66
CA CYS A 254 12.22 -10.91 -17.57
C CYS A 254 11.20 -9.98 -16.91
N SER A 255 11.29 -8.67 -17.21
CA SER A 255 10.28 -7.72 -16.74
C SER A 255 8.91 -7.95 -17.42
N PRO A 256 7.79 -7.46 -16.85
CA PRO A 256 6.48 -7.51 -17.47
C PRO A 256 6.47 -6.93 -18.90
N MET A 257 7.23 -5.87 -19.13
CA MET A 257 7.36 -5.23 -20.43
C MET A 257 8.04 -6.17 -21.44
N ILE A 258 9.15 -6.81 -21.06
CA ILE A 258 9.85 -7.77 -21.94
C ILE A 258 8.92 -8.92 -22.26
N ALA A 259 8.22 -9.49 -21.26
CA ALA A 259 7.25 -10.57 -21.46
C ALA A 259 6.13 -10.16 -22.42
N ALA A 260 5.58 -8.96 -22.27
CA ALA A 260 4.51 -8.46 -23.14
C ALA A 260 4.99 -8.20 -24.58
N ILE A 261 6.21 -7.69 -24.77
CA ILE A 261 6.81 -7.51 -26.10
C ILE A 261 7.06 -8.87 -26.79
N LEU A 262 7.58 -9.86 -26.05
CA LEU A 262 7.77 -11.22 -26.57
C LEU A 262 6.43 -11.84 -26.96
N LEU A 263 5.38 -11.66 -26.14
CA LEU A 263 4.04 -12.11 -26.45
C LEU A 263 3.47 -11.42 -27.70
N LEU A 264 3.72 -10.10 -27.85
CA LEU A 264 3.31 -9.36 -29.05
C LEU A 264 4.02 -9.87 -30.30
N PHE A 265 5.32 -10.11 -30.21
CA PHE A 265 6.09 -10.69 -31.32
C PHE A 265 5.55 -12.07 -31.70
N LEU A 266 5.31 -12.94 -30.72
CA LEU A 266 4.72 -14.25 -30.96
C LEU A 266 3.31 -14.14 -31.57
N THR A 267 2.51 -13.17 -31.11
CA THR A 267 1.17 -12.87 -31.68
C THR A 267 1.29 -12.53 -33.18
N LEU A 268 2.22 -11.66 -33.54
CA LEU A 268 2.46 -11.29 -34.95
C LEU A 268 2.81 -12.51 -35.80
N LEU A 269 3.67 -13.41 -35.29
CA LEU A 269 4.04 -14.64 -36.00
C LEU A 269 2.84 -15.57 -36.17
N VAL A 270 2.08 -15.83 -35.09
CA VAL A 270 0.92 -16.72 -35.11
C VAL A 270 -0.20 -16.21 -36.01
N VAL A 271 -0.52 -14.91 -35.88
CA VAL A 271 -1.54 -14.26 -36.71
C VAL A 271 -1.09 -14.21 -38.17
N GLY A 272 0.16 -13.82 -38.46
CA GLY A 272 0.72 -13.80 -39.80
C GLY A 272 0.71 -15.17 -40.46
N TRP A 273 1.09 -16.21 -39.73
CA TRP A 273 1.00 -17.59 -40.19
C TRP A 273 -0.47 -18.00 -40.40
N GLY A 274 -1.37 -17.66 -39.48
CA GLY A 274 -2.81 -17.96 -39.58
C GLY A 274 -3.45 -17.28 -40.78
N VAL A 275 -3.10 -16.05 -41.11
CA VAL A 275 -3.56 -15.32 -42.30
C VAL A 275 -3.12 -16.04 -43.57
N ARG A 276 -1.87 -16.53 -43.65
CA ARG A 276 -1.38 -17.32 -44.80
C ARG A 276 -2.10 -18.64 -44.95
N ARG A 277 -2.44 -19.33 -43.84
CA ARG A 277 -3.13 -20.62 -43.81
C ARG A 277 -4.66 -20.49 -43.89
N GLY A 278 -5.20 -19.27 -43.84
CA GLY A 278 -6.64 -19.01 -43.83
C GLY A 278 -7.35 -19.37 -42.52
N ARG A 279 -6.60 -19.61 -41.43
CA ARG A 279 -7.15 -19.91 -40.10
C ARG A 279 -6.10 -19.66 -38.99
N ILE A 280 -6.42 -18.87 -37.99
CA ILE A 280 -5.65 -18.76 -36.75
C ILE A 280 -5.87 -20.03 -35.93
N PRO A 281 -4.82 -20.60 -35.26
CA PRO A 281 -4.99 -21.74 -34.35
C PRO A 281 -5.93 -21.40 -33.20
N TRP A 282 -6.93 -22.22 -32.96
CA TRP A 282 -7.87 -22.02 -31.85
C TRP A 282 -7.18 -22.05 -30.47
N ALA A 283 -6.07 -22.75 -30.34
CA ALA A 283 -5.29 -22.78 -29.10
C ALA A 283 -4.70 -21.39 -28.75
N TRP A 284 -4.42 -20.57 -29.77
CA TRP A 284 -3.99 -19.20 -29.58
C TRP A 284 -5.09 -18.32 -28.99
N ASP A 285 -6.32 -18.46 -29.55
CA ASP A 285 -7.49 -17.79 -29.02
C ASP A 285 -7.75 -18.24 -27.57
N ALA A 286 -7.66 -19.55 -27.31
CA ALA A 286 -7.83 -20.10 -25.97
C ALA A 286 -6.82 -19.50 -24.98
N LEU A 287 -5.55 -19.41 -25.34
CA LEU A 287 -4.51 -18.85 -24.47
C LEU A 287 -4.78 -17.38 -24.16
N LEU A 288 -4.92 -16.54 -25.20
CA LEU A 288 -5.01 -15.09 -25.00
C LEU A 288 -6.32 -14.67 -24.33
N PHE A 289 -7.46 -15.20 -24.79
CA PHE A 289 -8.76 -14.81 -24.28
C PHE A 289 -9.07 -15.42 -22.91
N SER A 290 -8.47 -16.57 -22.57
CA SER A 290 -8.51 -17.07 -21.19
C SER A 290 -7.71 -16.16 -20.26
N ALA A 291 -6.49 -15.78 -20.64
CA ALA A 291 -5.66 -14.87 -19.84
C ALA A 291 -6.35 -13.51 -19.65
N GLN A 292 -6.92 -12.93 -20.72
CA GLN A 292 -7.72 -11.72 -20.66
C GLN A 292 -8.89 -11.85 -19.69
N GLY A 293 -9.65 -12.94 -19.79
CA GLY A 293 -10.84 -13.17 -18.98
C GLY A 293 -10.52 -13.44 -17.50
N ILE A 294 -9.43 -14.15 -17.21
CA ILE A 294 -8.97 -14.41 -15.83
C ILE A 294 -8.55 -13.08 -15.19
N GLY A 295 -7.69 -12.31 -15.85
CA GLY A 295 -7.33 -10.95 -15.40
C GLY A 295 -8.57 -10.05 -15.26
N GLY A 296 -9.52 -10.22 -16.21
CA GLY A 296 -10.79 -9.51 -16.22
C GLY A 296 -11.70 -9.83 -15.03
N ILE A 297 -11.70 -11.06 -14.52
CA ILE A 297 -12.43 -11.41 -13.29
C ILE A 297 -11.90 -10.58 -12.11
N ILE A 298 -10.57 -10.49 -11.98
CA ILE A 298 -9.93 -9.75 -10.88
C ILE A 298 -10.26 -8.26 -10.99
N VAL A 299 -10.04 -7.64 -12.16
CA VAL A 299 -10.28 -6.22 -12.37
C VAL A 299 -11.77 -5.87 -12.21
N ALA A 300 -12.67 -6.69 -12.77
CA ALA A 300 -14.12 -6.48 -12.64
C ALA A 300 -14.59 -6.67 -11.19
N PHE A 301 -14.05 -7.65 -10.47
CA PHE A 301 -14.37 -7.85 -9.06
C PHE A 301 -13.95 -6.62 -8.23
N LEU A 302 -12.72 -6.13 -8.42
CA LEU A 302 -12.25 -4.90 -7.77
C LEU A 302 -13.11 -3.70 -8.13
N PHE A 303 -13.47 -3.53 -9.39
CA PHE A 303 -14.26 -2.40 -9.88
C PHE A 303 -15.68 -2.37 -9.31
N PHE A 304 -16.38 -3.52 -9.27
CA PHE A 304 -17.80 -3.57 -8.91
C PHE A 304 -18.09 -3.92 -7.46
N PHE A 305 -17.20 -4.64 -6.78
CA PHE A 305 -17.47 -5.25 -5.47
C PHE A 305 -16.49 -4.85 -4.36
N SER A 306 -15.35 -4.27 -4.71
CA SER A 306 -14.38 -3.86 -3.70
C SER A 306 -14.70 -2.48 -3.15
N VAL A 307 -14.49 -2.31 -1.83
CA VAL A 307 -14.60 -1.01 -1.14
C VAL A 307 -13.24 -0.33 -0.96
N HIS A 308 -12.18 -0.89 -1.55
CA HIS A 308 -10.90 -0.19 -1.58
C HIS A 308 -11.02 1.15 -2.30
N PRO A 309 -10.43 2.22 -1.77
CA PRO A 309 -10.36 3.48 -2.49
C PRO A 309 -9.57 3.29 -3.79
N THR A 310 -9.88 4.08 -4.79
CA THR A 310 -9.21 4.13 -6.09
C THR A 310 -9.47 2.98 -7.07
N VAL A 311 -9.97 1.82 -6.67
CA VAL A 311 -10.17 0.68 -7.60
C VAL A 311 -11.42 0.82 -8.46
N GLY A 312 -12.46 1.51 -7.98
CA GLY A 312 -13.75 1.69 -8.67
C GLY A 312 -13.71 2.63 -9.88
N SER A 313 -12.58 3.29 -10.14
CA SER A 313 -12.37 4.18 -11.29
C SER A 313 -11.43 3.59 -12.36
N ASN A 314 -11.26 2.27 -12.39
CA ASN A 314 -10.27 1.60 -13.20
C ASN A 314 -10.74 1.31 -14.64
N TRP A 315 -10.24 2.09 -15.61
CA TRP A 315 -10.55 1.92 -17.03
C TRP A 315 -9.99 0.63 -17.65
N LEU A 316 -9.10 -0.08 -16.95
CA LEU A 316 -8.64 -1.40 -17.43
C LEU A 316 -9.76 -2.45 -17.47
N VAL A 317 -10.92 -2.20 -16.84
CA VAL A 317 -12.11 -3.06 -16.97
C VAL A 317 -12.58 -3.21 -18.43
N VAL A 318 -12.25 -2.26 -19.31
CA VAL A 318 -12.55 -2.35 -20.75
C VAL A 318 -11.63 -3.34 -21.44
N LEU A 319 -10.32 -3.30 -21.12
CA LEU A 319 -9.32 -4.19 -21.69
C LEU A 319 -9.39 -5.58 -21.04
N PHE A 320 -9.36 -5.63 -19.71
CA PHE A 320 -9.45 -6.83 -18.91
C PHE A 320 -10.89 -7.01 -18.41
N ASN A 321 -11.71 -7.71 -19.19
CA ASN A 321 -13.08 -8.01 -18.81
C ASN A 321 -13.32 -9.54 -18.86
N PRO A 322 -14.25 -10.10 -18.06
CA PRO A 322 -14.46 -11.56 -17.96
C PRO A 322 -15.23 -12.15 -19.14
N LEU A 323 -15.84 -11.35 -20.00
CA LEU A 323 -16.72 -11.82 -21.07
C LEU A 323 -16.07 -12.84 -22.01
N PRO A 324 -14.79 -12.68 -22.45
CA PRO A 324 -14.15 -13.66 -23.32
C PRO A 324 -14.12 -15.06 -22.71
N LEU A 325 -13.91 -15.19 -21.41
CA LEU A 325 -13.82 -16.49 -20.75
C LEU A 325 -15.12 -17.29 -20.85
N PHE A 326 -16.26 -16.62 -20.68
CA PHE A 326 -17.58 -17.24 -20.81
C PHE A 326 -17.95 -17.55 -22.29
N TYR A 327 -17.47 -16.73 -23.21
CA TYR A 327 -17.74 -16.87 -24.63
C TYR A 327 -16.76 -17.82 -25.34
N LEU A 328 -15.66 -18.18 -24.73
CA LEU A 328 -14.54 -18.90 -25.32
C LEU A 328 -14.93 -20.22 -25.99
N PRO A 329 -15.77 -21.11 -25.40
CA PRO A 329 -16.16 -22.35 -26.06
C PRO A 329 -16.85 -22.10 -27.40
N TRP A 330 -17.68 -21.05 -27.46
CA TRP A 330 -18.41 -20.69 -28.70
C TRP A 330 -17.48 -20.06 -29.74
N MET A 331 -16.52 -19.24 -29.29
CA MET A 331 -15.46 -18.65 -30.12
C MET A 331 -14.61 -19.76 -30.77
N ILE A 332 -14.16 -20.75 -30.00
CA ILE A 332 -13.40 -21.92 -30.49
C ILE A 332 -14.25 -22.72 -31.49
N TYR A 333 -15.49 -23.02 -31.18
CA TYR A 333 -16.39 -23.74 -32.09
C TYR A 333 -16.50 -23.01 -33.44
N LYS A 334 -16.75 -21.71 -33.45
CA LYS A 334 -16.85 -20.91 -34.68
C LYS A 334 -15.54 -20.87 -35.46
N ASN A 335 -14.40 -20.72 -34.73
CA ASN A 335 -13.08 -20.73 -35.36
C ASN A 335 -12.82 -22.08 -36.06
N VAL A 336 -13.07 -23.21 -35.38
CA VAL A 336 -12.89 -24.56 -35.94
C VAL A 336 -13.78 -24.78 -37.16
N LYS A 337 -15.04 -24.30 -37.12
CA LYS A 337 -15.99 -24.38 -38.25
C LYS A 337 -15.74 -23.33 -39.35
N GLY A 338 -14.78 -22.44 -39.18
CA GLY A 338 -14.54 -21.36 -40.13
C GLY A 338 -15.68 -20.36 -40.24
N GLN A 339 -16.51 -20.25 -39.22
CA GLN A 339 -17.67 -19.35 -39.17
C GLN A 339 -17.25 -17.94 -38.69
N LYS A 340 -18.01 -16.95 -39.16
CA LYS A 340 -17.83 -15.56 -38.73
C LYS A 340 -18.25 -15.39 -37.27
N ASP A 341 -17.43 -14.67 -36.50
CA ASP A 341 -17.72 -14.35 -35.13
C ASP A 341 -17.90 -12.84 -34.93
N LEU A 342 -19.02 -12.45 -34.29
CA LEU A 342 -19.30 -11.06 -33.95
C LEU A 342 -18.38 -10.55 -32.82
N TYR A 343 -17.94 -11.47 -31.95
CA TYR A 343 -17.05 -11.10 -30.82
C TYR A 343 -15.80 -10.36 -31.31
N HIS A 344 -15.11 -10.87 -32.34
CA HIS A 344 -13.89 -10.22 -32.84
C HIS A 344 -14.14 -8.80 -33.38
N ARG A 345 -15.35 -8.49 -33.90
CA ARG A 345 -15.69 -7.12 -34.30
C ARG A 345 -15.84 -6.21 -33.11
N ILE A 346 -16.61 -6.64 -32.12
CA ILE A 346 -16.84 -5.88 -30.89
C ILE A 346 -15.51 -5.65 -30.17
N ASN A 347 -14.74 -6.72 -29.98
CA ASN A 347 -13.45 -6.66 -29.30
C ASN A 347 -12.46 -5.74 -30.04
N ALA A 348 -12.36 -5.83 -31.37
CA ALA A 348 -11.50 -4.93 -32.16
C ALA A 348 -11.94 -3.47 -32.03
N ALA A 349 -13.24 -3.20 -32.07
CA ALA A 349 -13.75 -1.83 -31.91
C ALA A 349 -13.47 -1.29 -30.49
N CYS A 350 -13.76 -2.08 -29.44
CA CYS A 350 -13.51 -1.69 -28.05
C CYS A 350 -12.03 -1.42 -27.79
N LEU A 351 -11.14 -2.35 -28.23
CA LEU A 351 -9.69 -2.19 -28.02
C LEU A 351 -9.09 -1.03 -28.83
N THR A 352 -9.56 -0.81 -30.08
CA THR A 352 -9.15 0.35 -30.87
C THR A 352 -9.56 1.65 -30.17
N SER A 353 -10.82 1.74 -29.72
CA SER A 353 -11.32 2.91 -28.98
C SER A 353 -10.53 3.11 -27.68
N PHE A 354 -10.26 2.04 -26.93
CA PHE A 354 -9.48 2.12 -25.70
C PHE A 354 -8.06 2.67 -25.96
N ILE A 355 -7.35 2.13 -26.95
CA ILE A 355 -5.98 2.56 -27.29
C ILE A 355 -5.96 4.03 -27.74
N ILE A 356 -6.94 4.46 -28.53
CA ILE A 356 -7.05 5.86 -28.99
C ILE A 356 -7.36 6.81 -27.83
N LEU A 357 -8.24 6.39 -26.92
CA LEU A 357 -8.68 7.23 -25.79
C LEU A 357 -7.69 7.18 -24.60
N MET A 358 -6.84 6.16 -24.52
CA MET A 358 -5.89 5.95 -23.42
C MET A 358 -5.09 7.21 -23.04
N PRO A 359 -4.52 8.01 -23.98
CA PRO A 359 -3.81 9.23 -23.65
C PRO A 359 -4.71 10.38 -23.12
N LEU A 360 -6.00 10.29 -23.32
CA LEU A 360 -6.99 11.31 -22.90
C LEU A 360 -7.63 10.99 -21.54
N LEU A 361 -7.44 9.75 -21.06
CA LEU A 361 -7.96 9.33 -19.76
C LEU A 361 -7.10 9.88 -18.64
N GLN A 362 -7.70 10.21 -17.52
CA GLN A 362 -6.99 10.71 -16.34
C GLN A 362 -6.13 9.63 -15.67
N GLN A 363 -6.42 8.35 -15.94
CA GLN A 363 -5.66 7.22 -15.41
C GLN A 363 -4.33 7.08 -16.12
N LYS A 364 -3.24 6.99 -15.35
CA LYS A 364 -1.93 6.58 -15.85
C LYS A 364 -1.87 5.05 -15.93
N PHE A 365 -1.53 4.55 -17.10
CA PHE A 365 -1.42 3.13 -17.34
C PHE A 365 0.03 2.70 -17.34
N ASN A 366 0.32 1.53 -16.77
CA ASN A 366 1.61 0.89 -16.97
C ASN A 366 1.84 0.65 -18.46
N LEU A 367 3.02 0.98 -18.95
CA LEU A 367 3.35 0.88 -20.38
C LEU A 367 3.19 -0.55 -20.95
N THR A 368 3.26 -1.57 -20.11
CA THR A 368 3.02 -2.99 -20.44
C THR A 368 1.59 -3.24 -20.95
N VAL A 369 0.63 -2.40 -20.59
CA VAL A 369 -0.77 -2.53 -21.01
C VAL A 369 -0.92 -2.40 -22.53
N LEU A 370 -0.13 -1.54 -23.18
CA LEU A 370 -0.23 -1.31 -24.63
C LEU A 370 0.12 -2.54 -25.49
N PRO A 371 1.28 -3.21 -25.31
CA PRO A 371 1.56 -4.44 -26.06
C PRO A 371 0.57 -5.55 -25.76
N LEU A 372 0.02 -5.67 -24.55
CA LEU A 372 -1.02 -6.64 -24.23
C LEU A 372 -2.33 -6.34 -24.99
N ALA A 373 -2.75 -5.08 -25.03
CA ALA A 373 -3.93 -4.67 -25.82
C ALA A 373 -3.74 -4.93 -27.30
N LEU A 374 -2.53 -4.69 -27.84
CA LEU A 374 -2.19 -4.98 -29.23
C LEU A 374 -2.23 -6.47 -29.57
N CYS A 375 -1.82 -7.37 -28.66
CA CYS A 375 -1.94 -8.82 -28.87
C CYS A 375 -3.41 -9.23 -29.12
N LEU A 376 -4.31 -8.74 -28.29
CA LEU A 376 -5.75 -9.03 -28.39
C LEU A 376 -6.38 -8.40 -29.65
N LEU A 377 -5.99 -7.16 -29.95
CA LEU A 377 -6.47 -6.44 -31.12
C LEU A 377 -6.02 -7.11 -32.42
N LEU A 378 -4.73 -7.42 -32.55
CA LEU A 378 -4.17 -8.07 -33.74
C LEU A 378 -4.80 -9.45 -33.98
N THR A 379 -5.04 -10.23 -32.93
CA THR A 379 -5.73 -11.51 -33.04
C THR A 379 -7.16 -11.31 -33.58
N SER A 380 -7.92 -10.37 -33.02
CA SER A 380 -9.27 -10.09 -33.51
C SER A 380 -9.31 -9.56 -34.93
N VAL A 381 -8.41 -8.65 -35.29
CA VAL A 381 -8.27 -8.10 -36.65
C VAL A 381 -7.86 -9.21 -37.64
N GLY A 382 -6.94 -10.11 -37.24
CA GLY A 382 -6.53 -11.26 -38.03
C GLY A 382 -7.74 -12.16 -38.42
N HIS A 383 -8.62 -12.47 -37.45
CA HIS A 383 -9.86 -13.21 -37.73
C HIS A 383 -10.77 -12.48 -38.70
N LEU A 384 -10.99 -11.20 -38.50
CA LEU A 384 -11.83 -10.38 -39.39
C LEU A 384 -11.28 -10.31 -40.81
N TYR A 385 -9.95 -10.20 -40.97
CA TYR A 385 -9.30 -10.22 -42.28
C TYR A 385 -9.47 -11.55 -42.99
N ILE A 386 -9.27 -12.71 -42.30
CA ILE A 386 -9.44 -14.03 -42.86
C ILE A 386 -10.89 -14.24 -43.32
N TYR A 387 -11.89 -13.82 -42.54
CA TYR A 387 -13.29 -13.92 -42.91
C TYR A 387 -13.65 -13.06 -44.13
N ARG A 388 -13.06 -11.87 -44.24
CA ARG A 388 -13.27 -11.02 -45.45
C ARG A 388 -12.70 -11.67 -46.69
N ARG A 389 -11.46 -12.20 -46.62
CA ARG A 389 -10.77 -12.82 -47.74
C ARG A 389 -11.48 -14.07 -48.27
N LYS A 390 -12.15 -14.85 -47.41
CA LYS A 390 -12.92 -16.05 -47.84
C LYS A 390 -14.23 -15.72 -48.58
N ARG A 391 -14.64 -14.48 -48.59
CA ARG A 391 -15.86 -14.03 -49.30
C ARG A 391 -15.60 -13.40 -50.66
N LEU A 392 -14.36 -13.05 -50.90
CA LEU A 392 -13.85 -12.60 -52.19
C LEU A 392 -13.33 -13.82 -52.97
#